data_3965465f1af7d8b128c988c6c5c32653
#
_entry.id   3965465f1af7d8b128c988c6c5c32653
#
_cell.length_a   1.000
_cell.length_b   1.000
_cell.length_c   1.000
_cell.angle_alpha   90.00
_cell.angle_beta   90.00
_cell.angle_gamma   90.00
#
_symmetry.space_group_name_H-M   'P 1'
#
loop_
_entity.id
_entity.type
_entity.pdbx_description
1 polymer ?
#
loop_
_entity_poly.entity_id
_entity_poly.type
_entity_poly.pdbx_seq_one_letter_code
_entity_poly.pdbx_strand_id
1 'polypeptide(L)'
;GWSGGGTATLNCLFQYPEIFHTGIAVAAVANQLTYDNIYQERYMGDPKESYQDYVDGSPIKYAKNLEGNLLYIHGTGDDNVHYQNAEMLANELIKHKKIFYMLSYPNRSHGIREDGAYPHVRLMFTDFLRKNCPPGGR
;
A
#
# COMPACT_ATOMS: atom_id res chain seq x y z
N GLY A 1 5.76 5.25 1.42
CA GLY A 1 6.51 4.69 0.30
C GLY A 1 5.68 4.55 -0.96
N TRP A 2 6.32 4.34 -2.11
CA TRP A 2 5.70 4.18 -3.42
C TRP A 2 6.06 2.83 -4.03
N SER A 3 5.12 2.14 -4.70
CA SER A 3 5.34 0.83 -5.32
C SER A 3 5.88 -0.20 -4.31
N GLY A 4 7.04 -0.81 -4.53
CA GLY A 4 7.71 -1.67 -3.54
C GLY A 4 7.95 -0.99 -2.19
N GLY A 5 8.23 0.33 -2.18
CA GLY A 5 8.29 1.12 -0.95
C GLY A 5 6.92 1.25 -0.25
N GLY A 6 5.83 1.29 -1.03
CA GLY A 6 4.46 1.22 -0.50
C GLY A 6 4.16 -0.13 0.15
N THR A 7 4.60 -1.22 -0.49
CA THR A 7 4.52 -2.58 0.07
C THR A 7 5.27 -2.68 1.40
N ALA A 8 6.49 -2.13 1.46
CA ALA A 8 7.27 -2.07 2.70
C ALA A 8 6.56 -1.26 3.78
N THR A 9 5.95 -0.11 3.42
CA THR A 9 5.15 0.71 4.35
C THR A 9 3.98 -0.08 4.95
N LEU A 10 3.24 -0.81 4.12
CA LEU A 10 2.14 -1.65 4.60
C LEU A 10 2.63 -2.75 5.55
N ASN A 11 3.73 -3.44 5.20
CA ASN A 11 4.32 -4.45 6.06
C ASN A 11 4.78 -3.86 7.41
N CYS A 12 5.41 -2.70 7.40
CA CYS A 12 5.81 -2.01 8.64
C CYS A 12 4.60 -1.70 9.53
N LEU A 13 3.55 -1.09 8.96
CA LEU A 13 2.34 -0.73 9.73
C LEU A 13 1.58 -1.95 10.27
N PHE A 14 1.53 -3.04 9.50
CA PHE A 14 0.71 -4.19 9.87
C PHE A 14 1.45 -5.23 10.72
N GLN A 15 2.77 -5.32 10.59
CA GLN A 15 3.55 -6.31 11.35
C GLN A 15 4.24 -5.72 12.59
N TYR A 16 4.43 -4.40 12.61
CA TYR A 16 5.13 -3.71 13.71
C TYR A 16 4.35 -2.44 14.15
N PRO A 17 3.04 -2.59 14.51
CA PRO A 17 2.19 -1.44 14.87
C PRO A 17 2.68 -0.70 16.11
N GLU A 18 3.45 -1.36 16.97
CA GLU A 18 4.07 -0.76 18.16
C GLU A 18 5.20 0.21 17.83
N ILE A 19 5.76 0.13 16.60
CA ILE A 19 6.87 1.00 16.13
C ILE A 19 6.35 2.02 15.11
N PHE A 20 5.58 1.55 14.13
CA PHE A 20 5.12 2.36 12.99
C PHE A 20 3.65 2.76 13.19
N HIS A 21 3.40 4.03 13.45
CA HIS A 21 2.08 4.54 13.79
C HIS A 21 1.38 5.31 12.68
N THR A 22 2.13 5.75 11.67
CA THR A 22 1.59 6.52 10.54
C THR A 22 2.32 6.14 9.27
N GLY A 23 1.58 5.81 8.23
CA GLY A 23 2.14 5.43 6.93
C GLY A 23 1.34 5.94 5.75
N ILE A 24 2.08 6.27 4.69
CA ILE A 24 1.52 6.60 3.38
C ILE A 24 2.04 5.56 2.39
N ALA A 25 1.14 4.75 1.86
CA ALA A 25 1.45 3.73 0.86
C ALA A 25 0.81 4.12 -0.48
N VAL A 26 1.63 4.23 -1.53
CA VAL A 26 1.18 4.62 -2.87
C VAL A 26 1.47 3.49 -3.84
N ALA A 27 0.46 3.12 -4.61
CA ALA A 27 0.56 2.10 -5.68
C ALA A 27 1.29 0.83 -5.20
N ALA A 28 0.93 0.35 -4.01
CA ALA A 28 1.60 -0.76 -3.35
C ALA A 28 1.10 -2.11 -3.84
N VAL A 29 1.99 -3.08 -3.95
CA VAL A 29 1.62 -4.50 -4.09
C VAL A 29 1.14 -4.99 -2.73
N ALA A 30 -0.16 -5.16 -2.58
CA ALA A 30 -0.78 -5.66 -1.36
C ALA A 30 -0.79 -7.19 -1.29
N ASN A 31 -0.87 -7.85 -2.45
CA ASN A 31 -0.83 -9.30 -2.59
C ASN A 31 0.25 -9.68 -3.62
N GLN A 32 1.28 -10.37 -3.19
CA GLN A 32 2.42 -10.75 -4.03
C GLN A 32 2.03 -11.70 -5.18
N LEU A 33 0.95 -12.45 -5.04
CA LEU A 33 0.42 -13.33 -6.09
C LEU A 33 -0.22 -12.57 -7.27
N THR A 34 -0.42 -11.27 -7.15
CA THR A 34 -1.06 -10.42 -8.18
C THR A 34 -0.10 -9.45 -8.86
N TYR A 35 1.19 -9.63 -8.66
CA TYR A 35 2.21 -8.85 -9.33
C TYR A 35 2.92 -9.69 -10.40
N ASP A 36 3.73 -9.03 -11.25
CA ASP A 36 4.29 -9.66 -12.43
C ASP A 36 5.36 -10.74 -12.08
N ASN A 37 5.32 -11.83 -12.84
CA ASN A 37 6.13 -13.04 -12.59
C ASN A 37 7.63 -12.78 -12.75
N ILE A 38 8.03 -11.98 -13.73
CA ILE A 38 9.45 -11.69 -14.01
C ILE A 38 10.12 -11.06 -12.77
N TYR A 39 9.38 -10.21 -12.05
CA TYR A 39 9.87 -9.60 -10.82
C TYR A 39 9.77 -10.58 -9.64
N GLN A 40 8.59 -11.14 -9.43
CA GLN A 40 8.32 -11.94 -8.23
C GLN A 40 9.11 -13.24 -8.20
N GLU A 41 9.12 -14.00 -9.30
CA GLU A 41 9.82 -15.28 -9.34
C GLU A 41 11.34 -15.13 -9.19
N ARG A 42 11.90 -14.00 -9.61
CA ARG A 42 13.33 -13.70 -9.40
C ARG A 42 13.72 -13.70 -7.92
N TYR A 43 12.85 -13.23 -7.05
CA TYR A 43 13.13 -13.03 -5.64
C TYR A 43 12.51 -14.10 -4.74
N MET A 44 11.40 -14.70 -5.15
CA MET A 44 10.60 -15.60 -4.34
C MET A 44 10.51 -17.03 -4.91
N GLY A 45 11.01 -17.26 -6.15
CA GLY A 45 10.92 -18.53 -6.84
C GLY A 45 9.54 -18.79 -7.47
N ASP A 46 9.37 -19.98 -8.04
CA ASP A 46 8.10 -20.40 -8.65
C ASP A 46 6.98 -20.43 -7.58
N PRO A 47 5.85 -19.73 -7.78
CA PRO A 47 4.76 -19.75 -6.84
C PRO A 47 4.11 -21.12 -6.62
N LYS A 48 4.32 -22.08 -7.51
CA LYS A 48 3.88 -23.47 -7.31
C LYS A 48 4.69 -24.18 -6.22
N GLU A 49 5.95 -23.82 -6.07
CA GLU A 49 6.87 -24.40 -5.08
C GLU A 49 6.93 -23.56 -3.80
N SER A 50 6.81 -22.23 -3.92
CA SER A 50 7.00 -21.26 -2.84
C SER A 50 5.70 -20.52 -2.50
N TYR A 51 4.54 -21.10 -2.70
CA TYR A 51 3.23 -20.42 -2.49
C TYR A 51 3.11 -19.75 -1.13
N GLN A 52 3.59 -20.42 -0.09
CA GLN A 52 3.49 -19.88 1.28
C GLN A 52 4.34 -18.61 1.45
N ASP A 53 5.49 -18.52 0.80
CA ASP A 53 6.35 -17.33 0.85
C ASP A 53 5.67 -16.11 0.22
N TYR A 54 4.93 -16.32 -0.89
CA TYR A 54 4.11 -15.27 -1.50
C TYR A 54 3.00 -14.79 -0.56
N VAL A 55 2.33 -15.72 0.13
CA VAL A 55 1.30 -15.38 1.12
C VAL A 55 1.92 -14.62 2.28
N ASP A 56 3.05 -15.10 2.80
CA ASP A 56 3.73 -14.52 3.96
C ASP A 56 4.37 -13.16 3.66
N GLY A 57 4.83 -12.96 2.43
CA GLY A 57 5.33 -11.67 1.94
C GLY A 57 4.25 -10.65 1.58
N SER A 58 2.98 -11.04 1.57
CA SER A 58 1.85 -10.18 1.18
C SER A 58 1.34 -9.37 2.39
N PRO A 59 1.41 -8.02 2.36
CA PRO A 59 0.90 -7.19 3.45
C PRO A 59 -0.56 -7.45 3.80
N ILE A 60 -1.38 -7.77 2.81
CA ILE A 60 -2.82 -8.02 2.99
C ILE A 60 -3.12 -9.11 4.04
N LYS A 61 -2.24 -10.10 4.18
CA LYS A 61 -2.32 -11.14 5.22
C LYS A 61 -2.38 -10.56 6.64
N TYR A 62 -1.71 -9.44 6.84
CA TYR A 62 -1.54 -8.79 8.14
C TYR A 62 -2.43 -7.55 8.32
N ALA A 63 -3.30 -7.24 7.37
CA ALA A 63 -4.16 -6.05 7.39
C ALA A 63 -5.00 -5.93 8.67
N LYS A 64 -5.39 -7.05 9.27
CA LYS A 64 -6.10 -7.12 10.56
C LYS A 64 -5.37 -6.46 11.72
N ASN A 65 -4.06 -6.29 11.62
CA ASN A 65 -3.23 -5.75 12.69
C ASN A 65 -3.04 -4.21 12.58
N LEU A 66 -3.63 -3.55 11.59
CA LEU A 66 -3.53 -2.08 11.50
C LEU A 66 -4.07 -1.43 12.78
N GLU A 67 -3.23 -0.69 13.48
CA GLU A 67 -3.59 0.09 14.69
C GLU A 67 -3.37 1.60 14.49
N GLY A 68 -2.50 1.96 13.56
CA GLY A 68 -2.11 3.34 13.28
C GLY A 68 -2.91 3.98 12.14
N ASN A 69 -2.38 5.10 11.66
CA ASN A 69 -2.97 5.89 10.58
C ASN A 69 -2.42 5.45 9.23
N LEU A 70 -3.26 4.99 8.33
CA LEU A 70 -2.91 4.64 6.96
C LEU A 70 -3.58 5.59 5.97
N LEU A 71 -2.78 6.21 5.08
CA LEU A 71 -3.25 6.79 3.83
C LEU A 71 -2.78 5.90 2.68
N TYR A 72 -3.74 5.29 1.98
CA TYR A 72 -3.48 4.48 0.80
C TYR A 72 -3.87 5.24 -0.46
N ILE A 73 -2.97 5.34 -1.42
CA ILE A 73 -3.19 6.07 -2.68
C ILE A 73 -2.91 5.17 -3.86
N HIS A 74 -3.77 5.20 -4.89
CA HIS A 74 -3.58 4.40 -6.09
C HIS A 74 -4.22 5.05 -7.32
N GLY A 75 -3.57 4.94 -8.47
CA GLY A 75 -4.15 5.33 -9.76
C GLY A 75 -5.07 4.23 -10.30
N THR A 76 -6.29 4.57 -10.72
CA THR A 76 -7.22 3.55 -11.25
C THR A 76 -6.83 3.02 -12.63
N GLY A 77 -5.95 3.72 -13.35
CA GLY A 77 -5.36 3.30 -14.62
C GLY A 77 -3.93 2.76 -14.49
N ASP A 78 -3.54 2.30 -13.30
CA ASP A 78 -2.20 1.74 -13.06
C ASP A 78 -2.01 0.45 -13.85
N ASP A 79 -1.11 0.48 -14.80
CA ASP A 79 -0.77 -0.61 -15.73
C ASP A 79 0.42 -1.46 -15.25
N ASN A 80 1.03 -1.10 -14.12
CA ASN A 80 2.12 -1.82 -13.48
C ASN A 80 1.59 -2.62 -12.27
N VAL A 81 1.18 -1.91 -11.21
CA VAL A 81 0.49 -2.53 -10.07
C VAL A 81 -1.01 -2.32 -10.25
N HIS A 82 -1.70 -3.33 -10.74
CA HIS A 82 -3.13 -3.25 -11.02
C HIS A 82 -3.91 -2.74 -9.81
N TYR A 83 -4.87 -1.85 -10.07
CA TYR A 83 -5.75 -1.25 -9.06
C TYR A 83 -6.49 -2.29 -8.20
N GLN A 84 -6.63 -3.52 -8.68
CA GLN A 84 -7.14 -4.66 -7.91
C GLN A 84 -6.41 -4.84 -6.57
N ASN A 85 -5.11 -4.53 -6.48
CA ASN A 85 -4.37 -4.57 -5.21
C ASN A 85 -4.97 -3.61 -4.17
N ALA A 86 -5.40 -2.42 -4.61
CA ALA A 86 -6.06 -1.44 -3.76
C ALA A 86 -7.43 -1.93 -3.27
N GLU A 87 -8.23 -2.48 -4.18
CA GLU A 87 -9.57 -3.00 -3.86
C GLU A 87 -9.50 -4.20 -2.89
N MET A 88 -8.59 -5.13 -3.14
CA MET A 88 -8.37 -6.29 -2.26
C MET A 88 -7.96 -5.86 -0.86
N LEU A 89 -7.00 -4.93 -0.76
CA LEU A 89 -6.55 -4.41 0.54
C LEU A 89 -7.67 -3.68 1.27
N ALA A 90 -8.40 -2.80 0.58
CA ALA A 90 -9.53 -2.07 1.16
C ALA A 90 -10.60 -3.03 1.70
N ASN A 91 -10.95 -4.05 0.93
CA ASN A 91 -11.91 -5.08 1.36
C ASN A 91 -11.45 -5.81 2.61
N GLU A 92 -10.17 -6.17 2.70
CA GLU A 92 -9.65 -6.88 3.88
C GLU A 92 -9.61 -5.96 5.12
N LEU A 93 -9.24 -4.69 4.96
CA LEU A 93 -9.30 -3.70 6.05
C LEU A 93 -10.73 -3.47 6.54
N ILE A 94 -11.69 -3.34 5.62
CA ILE A 94 -13.13 -3.19 5.94
C ILE A 94 -13.65 -4.42 6.70
N LYS A 95 -13.34 -5.61 6.23
CA LYS A 95 -13.71 -6.88 6.88
C LYS A 95 -13.24 -6.94 8.35
N HIS A 96 -12.07 -6.39 8.62
CA HIS A 96 -11.51 -6.30 9.97
C HIS A 96 -11.88 -5.00 10.71
N LYS A 97 -12.82 -4.21 10.18
CA LYS A 97 -13.32 -2.95 10.78
C LYS A 97 -12.22 -1.95 11.08
N LYS A 98 -11.17 -1.91 10.24
CA LYS A 98 -10.06 -0.96 10.37
C LYS A 98 -10.43 0.39 9.76
N ILE A 99 -10.01 1.46 10.41
CA ILE A 99 -10.17 2.82 9.90
C ILE A 99 -8.91 3.18 9.12
N PHE A 100 -9.09 3.62 7.89
CA PHE A 100 -8.01 4.06 7.00
C PHE A 100 -8.52 5.12 6.03
N TYR A 101 -7.60 5.83 5.42
CA TYR A 101 -7.91 6.79 4.35
C TYR A 101 -7.45 6.23 3.02
N MET A 102 -8.29 6.36 2.01
CA MET A 102 -7.97 5.93 0.65
C MET A 102 -8.30 7.02 -0.34
N LEU A 103 -7.37 7.28 -1.26
CA LEU A 103 -7.59 8.19 -2.38
C LEU A 103 -7.25 7.51 -3.70
N SER A 104 -8.26 7.35 -4.52
CA SER A 104 -8.11 6.85 -5.89
C SER A 104 -7.96 8.01 -6.85
N TYR A 105 -6.91 7.97 -7.68
CA TYR A 105 -6.69 8.94 -8.75
C TYR A 105 -7.30 8.40 -10.05
N PRO A 106 -8.41 8.97 -10.53
CA PRO A 106 -9.12 8.45 -11.69
C PRO A 106 -8.24 8.45 -12.93
N ASN A 107 -8.14 7.29 -13.59
CA ASN A 107 -7.41 7.11 -14.85
C ASN A 107 -5.94 7.57 -14.84
N ARG A 108 -5.29 7.55 -13.66
CA ARG A 108 -3.85 7.84 -13.53
C ARG A 108 -3.05 6.55 -13.52
N SER A 109 -1.89 6.59 -14.18
CA SER A 109 -0.92 5.49 -14.26
C SER A 109 -0.17 5.29 -12.93
N HIS A 110 0.78 4.35 -12.93
CA HIS A 110 1.61 4.01 -11.76
C HIS A 110 2.35 5.22 -11.14
N GLY A 111 2.74 6.18 -11.95
CA GLY A 111 3.45 7.39 -11.51
C GLY A 111 2.57 8.51 -10.98
N ILE A 112 1.26 8.47 -11.23
CA ILE A 112 0.27 9.51 -10.88
C ILE A 112 0.77 10.91 -11.24
N ARG A 113 1.24 11.09 -12.47
CA ARG A 113 1.90 12.34 -12.91
C ARG A 113 1.04 13.23 -13.79
N GLU A 114 0.04 12.65 -14.45
CA GLU A 114 -0.76 13.27 -15.48
C GLU A 114 -1.67 14.36 -14.90
N ASP A 115 -1.92 15.41 -15.68
CA ASP A 115 -2.91 16.47 -15.44
C ASP A 115 -2.83 17.09 -14.03
N GLY A 116 -1.64 17.37 -13.53
CA GLY A 116 -1.46 18.02 -12.24
C GLY A 116 -1.68 17.11 -11.02
N ALA A 117 -1.83 15.80 -11.24
CA ALA A 117 -2.05 14.86 -10.14
C ALA A 117 -0.85 14.78 -9.17
N TYR A 118 0.38 14.89 -9.70
CA TYR A 118 1.58 14.75 -8.85
C TYR A 118 1.70 15.84 -7.77
N PRO A 119 1.53 17.15 -8.06
CA PRO A 119 1.45 18.17 -7.02
C PRO A 119 0.34 17.92 -6.00
N HIS A 120 -0.84 17.47 -6.46
CA HIS A 120 -1.95 17.14 -5.55
C HIS A 120 -1.60 15.97 -4.61
N VAL A 121 -0.93 14.92 -5.09
CA VAL A 121 -0.44 13.82 -4.24
C VAL A 121 0.47 14.37 -3.13
N ARG A 122 1.35 15.32 -3.45
CA ARG A 122 2.25 15.95 -2.47
C ARG A 122 1.50 16.76 -1.42
N LEU A 123 0.44 17.47 -1.82
CA LEU A 123 -0.44 18.16 -0.89
C LEU A 123 -1.13 17.18 0.06
N MET A 124 -1.63 16.05 -0.46
CA MET A 124 -2.24 14.99 0.35
C MET A 124 -1.26 14.40 1.36
N PHE A 125 0.00 14.16 0.97
CA PHE A 125 1.04 13.71 1.90
C PHE A 125 1.24 14.70 3.04
N THR A 126 1.40 15.98 2.69
CA THR A 126 1.66 17.04 3.66
C THR A 126 0.50 17.21 4.63
N ASP A 127 -0.73 17.23 4.14
CA ASP A 127 -1.93 17.36 4.96
C ASP A 127 -2.07 16.17 5.92
N PHE A 128 -1.92 14.95 5.39
CA PHE A 128 -2.03 13.74 6.19
C PHE A 128 -0.96 13.66 7.30
N LEU A 129 0.31 13.97 6.97
CA LEU A 129 1.39 13.98 7.95
C LEU A 129 1.20 15.05 9.02
N ARG A 130 0.77 16.27 8.65
CA ARG A 130 0.48 17.32 9.61
C ARG A 130 -0.58 16.93 10.64
N LYS A 131 -1.58 16.15 10.21
CA LYS A 131 -2.68 15.67 11.08
C LYS A 131 -2.27 14.53 11.98
N ASN A 132 -1.38 13.64 11.49
CA ASN A 132 -1.11 12.35 12.13
C ASN A 132 0.32 12.21 12.69
N CYS A 133 1.22 13.17 12.40
CA CYS A 133 2.58 13.23 12.91
C CYS A 133 2.86 14.62 13.48
N PRO A 134 2.30 14.99 14.63
CA PRO A 134 2.54 16.29 15.24
C PRO A 134 4.02 16.47 15.61
N PRO A 135 4.54 17.71 15.63
CA PRO A 135 5.88 18.01 16.09
C PRO A 135 6.12 17.50 17.53
N GLY A 136 7.27 16.89 17.75
CA GLY A 136 7.64 16.34 19.06
C GLY A 136 7.35 14.84 19.21
N GLY A 137 6.83 14.20 18.18
CA GLY A 137 6.51 12.77 18.22
C GLY A 137 5.32 12.44 19.12
N ARG A 138 5.29 11.19 19.54
CA ARG A 138 4.34 10.69 20.55
C ARG A 138 4.85 10.96 21.94
#